data_0c7a14fca9d2cb94cf3d94c9d496f411
#
_entry.id   0c7a14fca9d2cb94cf3d94c9d496f411
#
_cell.length_a   1.000
_cell.length_b   1.000
_cell.length_c   1.000
_cell.angle_alpha   90.00
_cell.angle_beta   90.00
_cell.angle_gamma   90.00
#
_symmetry.space_group_name_H-M   'P 1'
#
loop_
_entity.id
_entity.type
_entity.pdbx_description
1 polymer ?
#
loop_
_entity_poly.entity_id
_entity_poly.type
_entity_poly.pdbx_seq_one_letter_code
_entity_poly.pdbx_strand_id
1 'polypeptide(L)'
;MMDCTDRHDRFFLRLMSKNVMLYSEMVATKSAIHGDRNKILSYSPEEKPLALQVGGSDKKELSEVAKIAEDMGYDEININLGCPSKKVQKNKFGACLIKEPDLVSECINEMVNSCKIPVTAKTRIGYDDVEDFDYLNSFINKMKAAGSKTFILHARKAILKGLSPKQNLNIPKLNYPMVYQLKKENPDLEIIINGGISKIEDIRNHLKLCDGVMIGRSIYQNPYSLVEIEKEIFNTKDSPAREEVAEKLLEYLEREVKLGTKVNHIMRHTVGLYHGQIGSKAWKRYLSDNMMARDS
;
A
#
# COMPACT_ATOMS: atom_id res chain seq x y z
N MET A 1 -1.99 0.19 -4.02
CA MET A 1 -2.99 1.09 -4.70
C MET A 1 -3.54 0.36 -5.90
N MET A 2 -4.88 0.25 -6.01
CA MET A 2 -5.51 -0.46 -7.15
C MET A 2 -5.04 0.13 -8.48
N ASP A 3 -4.79 -0.74 -9.45
CA ASP A 3 -4.27 -0.44 -10.79
C ASP A 3 -2.87 0.21 -10.82
N CYS A 4 -2.17 0.23 -9.68
CA CYS A 4 -0.85 0.84 -9.55
C CYS A 4 0.20 -0.14 -9.03
N THR A 5 -0.02 -0.76 -7.86
CA THR A 5 1.02 -1.52 -7.14
C THR A 5 0.92 -3.03 -7.38
N ASP A 6 0.81 -3.41 -8.65
CA ASP A 6 0.93 -4.81 -9.06
C ASP A 6 2.38 -5.33 -8.93
N ARG A 7 2.62 -6.60 -9.23
CA ARG A 7 3.96 -7.20 -9.09
C ARG A 7 5.02 -6.50 -9.94
N HIS A 8 4.64 -5.94 -11.08
CA HIS A 8 5.57 -5.28 -12.01
C HIS A 8 6.00 -3.90 -11.48
N ASP A 9 5.05 -3.14 -10.91
CA ASP A 9 5.38 -1.89 -10.21
C ASP A 9 6.27 -2.15 -8.99
N ARG A 10 5.95 -3.16 -8.17
CA ARG A 10 6.73 -3.47 -6.98
C ARG A 10 8.14 -3.92 -7.31
N PHE A 11 8.32 -4.74 -8.34
CA PHE A 11 9.66 -5.09 -8.85
C PHE A 11 10.41 -3.82 -9.29
N PHE A 12 9.77 -2.97 -10.08
CA PHE A 12 10.37 -1.72 -10.55
C PHE A 12 10.77 -0.80 -9.38
N LEU A 13 9.92 -0.63 -8.38
CA LEU A 13 10.23 0.16 -7.18
C LEU A 13 11.40 -0.43 -6.38
N ARG A 14 11.52 -1.75 -6.33
CA ARG A 14 12.61 -2.45 -5.63
C ARG A 14 13.97 -2.23 -6.27
N LEU A 15 14.03 -1.93 -7.55
CA LEU A 15 15.28 -1.53 -8.20
C LEU A 15 15.87 -0.23 -7.63
N MET A 16 15.02 0.61 -7.03
CA MET A 16 15.37 1.93 -6.49
C MET A 16 15.45 1.97 -4.95
N SER A 17 14.85 1.00 -4.27
CA SER A 17 14.85 0.95 -2.80
C SER A 17 14.85 -0.50 -2.30
N LYS A 18 15.81 -0.84 -1.45
CA LYS A 18 15.93 -2.17 -0.83
C LYS A 18 15.25 -2.26 0.53
N ASN A 19 15.05 -1.12 1.20
CA ASN A 19 14.64 -1.09 2.61
C ASN A 19 13.15 -0.79 2.83
N VAL A 20 12.47 -0.13 1.88
CA VAL A 20 11.04 0.17 2.06
C VAL A 20 10.18 -1.10 2.03
N MET A 21 9.21 -1.19 2.92
CA MET A 21 8.15 -2.20 2.85
C MET A 21 7.23 -1.89 1.66
N LEU A 22 7.09 -2.84 0.74
CA LEU A 22 6.15 -2.73 -0.37
C LEU A 22 4.82 -3.40 -0.02
N TYR A 23 3.73 -2.88 -0.57
CA TYR A 23 2.38 -3.41 -0.36
C TYR A 23 1.77 -3.83 -1.69
N SER A 24 1.15 -5.00 -1.70
CA SER A 24 0.34 -5.43 -2.84
C SER A 24 -0.84 -4.50 -3.08
N GLU A 25 -1.51 -4.65 -4.19
CA GLU A 25 -2.88 -4.17 -4.36
C GLU A 25 -3.81 -4.88 -3.37
N MET A 26 -4.97 -4.28 -3.08
CA MET A 26 -5.96 -4.94 -2.22
C MET A 26 -6.60 -6.12 -2.93
N VAL A 27 -6.38 -7.33 -2.43
CA VAL A 27 -6.98 -8.57 -2.92
C VAL A 27 -8.21 -8.91 -2.07
N ALA A 28 -9.36 -9.18 -2.70
CA ALA A 28 -10.52 -9.67 -1.96
C ALA A 28 -10.30 -11.11 -1.47
N THR A 29 -10.73 -11.42 -0.25
CA THR A 29 -10.55 -12.75 0.36
C THR A 29 -11.00 -13.88 -0.56
N LYS A 30 -12.19 -13.78 -1.14
CA LYS A 30 -12.72 -14.78 -2.08
C LYS A 30 -11.82 -14.97 -3.32
N SER A 31 -11.20 -13.91 -3.81
CA SER A 31 -10.27 -14.01 -4.94
C SER A 31 -8.97 -14.71 -4.54
N ALA A 32 -8.48 -14.48 -3.32
CA ALA A 32 -7.29 -15.15 -2.81
C ALA A 32 -7.51 -16.64 -2.53
N ILE A 33 -8.72 -17.02 -2.09
CA ILE A 33 -9.07 -18.41 -1.74
C ILE A 33 -9.39 -19.21 -3.00
N HIS A 34 -10.26 -18.69 -3.86
CA HIS A 34 -10.86 -19.44 -4.97
C HIS A 34 -10.28 -19.09 -6.34
N GLY A 35 -9.50 -18.04 -6.44
CA GLY A 35 -8.88 -17.62 -7.71
C GLY A 35 -7.58 -18.33 -8.02
N ASP A 36 -7.02 -18.01 -9.17
CA ASP A 36 -5.66 -18.46 -9.53
C ASP A 36 -4.62 -17.71 -8.69
N ARG A 37 -4.15 -18.35 -7.62
CA ARG A 37 -3.17 -17.79 -6.68
C ARG A 37 -1.86 -17.41 -7.37
N ASN A 38 -1.41 -18.21 -8.34
CA ASN A 38 -0.19 -17.92 -9.09
C ASN A 38 -0.29 -16.64 -9.90
N LYS A 39 -1.50 -16.25 -10.28
CA LYS A 39 -1.75 -15.00 -11.00
C LYS A 39 -2.03 -13.82 -10.06
N ILE A 40 -2.77 -14.06 -8.97
CA ILE A 40 -3.30 -12.98 -8.10
C ILE A 40 -2.33 -12.62 -6.99
N LEU A 41 -1.62 -13.62 -6.43
CA LEU A 41 -0.77 -13.49 -5.26
C LEU A 41 0.72 -13.68 -5.57
N SER A 42 1.10 -13.95 -6.83
CA SER A 42 2.51 -14.13 -7.16
C SER A 42 3.30 -12.84 -7.03
N TYR A 43 4.56 -13.01 -6.67
CA TYR A 43 5.55 -11.95 -6.62
C TYR A 43 6.94 -12.52 -6.93
N SER A 44 7.87 -11.65 -7.30
CA SER A 44 9.28 -12.01 -7.46
C SER A 44 10.00 -11.91 -6.11
N PRO A 45 10.92 -12.84 -5.78
CA PRO A 45 11.64 -12.80 -4.51
C PRO A 45 12.32 -11.45 -4.21
N GLU A 46 12.71 -10.74 -5.26
CA GLU A 46 13.31 -9.41 -5.20
C GLU A 46 12.36 -8.35 -4.62
N GLU A 47 11.03 -8.53 -4.68
CA GLU A 47 10.06 -7.54 -4.18
C GLU A 47 10.05 -7.40 -2.66
N LYS A 48 10.66 -8.35 -1.93
CA LYS A 48 10.71 -8.32 -0.46
C LYS A 48 11.56 -7.17 0.10
N PRO A 49 11.19 -6.61 1.29
CA PRO A 49 10.07 -7.01 2.15
C PRO A 49 8.72 -6.57 1.58
N LEU A 50 7.73 -7.46 1.66
CA LEU A 50 6.45 -7.35 0.98
C LEU A 50 5.25 -7.72 1.86
N ALA A 51 4.25 -6.85 1.93
CA ALA A 51 2.98 -7.07 2.59
C ALA A 51 1.87 -7.43 1.58
N LEU A 52 1.08 -8.46 1.89
CA LEU A 52 -0.17 -8.74 1.20
C LEU A 52 -1.29 -7.92 1.81
N GLN A 53 -1.92 -7.03 1.04
CA GLN A 53 -3.11 -6.32 1.50
C GLN A 53 -4.38 -7.03 1.06
N VAL A 54 -5.30 -7.27 2.01
CA VAL A 54 -6.55 -7.98 1.78
C VAL A 54 -7.76 -7.16 2.16
N GLY A 55 -8.88 -7.43 1.48
CA GLY A 55 -10.19 -6.87 1.78
C GLY A 55 -11.23 -7.98 1.98
N GLY A 56 -11.85 -8.00 3.14
CA GLY A 56 -12.88 -8.95 3.53
C GLY A 56 -13.51 -8.56 4.85
N SER A 57 -14.59 -9.25 5.22
CA SER A 57 -15.30 -9.09 6.49
C SER A 57 -15.76 -10.42 7.09
N ASP A 58 -15.47 -11.52 6.41
CA ASP A 58 -15.70 -12.85 6.96
C ASP A 58 -14.42 -13.33 7.67
N LYS A 59 -14.54 -13.62 8.96
CA LYS A 59 -13.41 -14.00 9.80
C LYS A 59 -12.76 -15.32 9.40
N LYS A 60 -13.53 -16.29 8.87
CA LYS A 60 -12.99 -17.57 8.41
C LYS A 60 -12.21 -17.39 7.10
N GLU A 61 -12.76 -16.62 6.14
CA GLU A 61 -12.05 -16.28 4.91
C GLU A 61 -10.74 -15.53 5.21
N LEU A 62 -10.76 -14.55 6.12
CA LEU A 62 -9.57 -13.78 6.50
C LEU A 62 -8.52 -14.66 7.20
N SER A 63 -8.94 -15.57 8.08
CA SER A 63 -8.08 -16.57 8.71
C SER A 63 -7.40 -17.48 7.66
N GLU A 64 -8.17 -17.96 6.68
CA GLU A 64 -7.64 -18.79 5.60
C GLU A 64 -6.63 -18.01 4.73
N VAL A 65 -6.96 -16.77 4.37
CA VAL A 65 -6.04 -15.94 3.56
C VAL A 65 -4.77 -15.58 4.34
N ALA A 66 -4.85 -15.43 5.67
CA ALA A 66 -3.66 -15.19 6.50
C ALA A 66 -2.68 -16.39 6.46
N LYS A 67 -3.17 -17.63 6.50
CA LYS A 67 -2.35 -18.83 6.27
C LYS A 67 -1.76 -18.87 4.87
N ILE A 68 -2.57 -18.59 3.84
CA ILE A 68 -2.10 -18.53 2.45
C ILE A 68 -0.98 -17.51 2.30
N ALA A 69 -1.08 -16.34 2.92
CA ALA A 69 -0.04 -15.31 2.87
C ALA A 69 1.27 -15.80 3.51
N GLU A 70 1.20 -16.44 4.67
CA GLU A 70 2.37 -17.04 5.33
C GLU A 70 2.99 -18.15 4.46
N ASP A 71 2.19 -19.09 3.97
CA ASP A 71 2.65 -20.22 3.14
C ASP A 71 3.30 -19.73 1.83
N MET A 72 2.82 -18.65 1.27
CA MET A 72 3.41 -18.01 0.09
C MET A 72 4.64 -17.15 0.42
N GLY A 73 4.97 -16.98 1.70
CA GLY A 73 6.18 -16.29 2.14
C GLY A 73 6.08 -14.77 2.15
N TYR A 74 4.90 -14.18 2.26
CA TYR A 74 4.76 -12.75 2.54
C TYR A 74 5.33 -12.42 3.92
N ASP A 75 5.86 -11.20 4.05
CA ASP A 75 6.47 -10.75 5.31
C ASP A 75 5.42 -10.17 6.27
N GLU A 76 4.26 -9.76 5.75
CA GLU A 76 3.14 -9.16 6.49
C GLU A 76 1.82 -9.45 5.78
N ILE A 77 0.73 -9.57 6.53
CA ILE A 77 -0.63 -9.47 5.99
C ILE A 77 -1.35 -8.26 6.56
N ASN A 78 -1.93 -7.44 5.67
CA ASN A 78 -2.56 -6.17 6.02
C ASN A 78 -4.04 -6.18 5.68
N ILE A 79 -4.92 -5.92 6.66
CA ILE A 79 -6.35 -5.75 6.41
C ILE A 79 -6.67 -4.31 5.99
N ASN A 80 -7.41 -4.16 4.89
CA ASN A 80 -7.85 -2.86 4.40
C ASN A 80 -9.16 -2.42 5.08
N LEU A 81 -9.06 -1.38 5.89
CA LEU A 81 -10.19 -0.72 6.58
C LEU A 81 -10.34 0.75 6.12
N GLY A 82 -9.76 1.12 4.97
CA GLY A 82 -9.69 2.52 4.55
C GLY A 82 -10.23 2.83 3.15
N CYS A 83 -10.54 1.83 2.33
CA CYS A 83 -11.03 2.02 0.96
C CYS A 83 -12.50 2.46 0.95
N PRO A 84 -12.85 3.66 0.40
CA PRO A 84 -14.23 4.16 0.38
C PRO A 84 -14.98 3.80 -0.91
N SER A 85 -14.46 2.90 -1.74
CA SER A 85 -15.06 2.54 -3.03
C SER A 85 -16.46 1.93 -2.85
N LYS A 86 -17.43 2.36 -3.69
CA LYS A 86 -18.79 1.79 -3.69
C LYS A 86 -18.81 0.28 -3.91
N LYS A 87 -17.93 -0.25 -4.79
CA LYS A 87 -17.79 -1.70 -5.02
C LYS A 87 -17.32 -2.41 -3.74
N VAL A 88 -16.41 -1.83 -3.01
CA VAL A 88 -15.86 -2.35 -1.75
C VAL A 88 -16.95 -2.32 -0.66
N GLN A 89 -17.66 -1.20 -0.51
CA GLN A 89 -18.76 -1.06 0.45
C GLN A 89 -19.91 -2.05 0.18
N LYS A 90 -20.27 -2.25 -1.12
CA LYS A 90 -21.28 -3.24 -1.51
C LYS A 90 -20.93 -4.66 -1.04
N ASN A 91 -19.64 -4.97 -1.01
CA ASN A 91 -19.14 -6.25 -0.53
C ASN A 91 -18.78 -6.23 0.97
N LYS A 92 -19.21 -5.21 1.72
CA LYS A 92 -19.09 -5.06 3.17
C LYS A 92 -17.65 -5.13 3.70
N PHE A 93 -16.66 -4.51 2.99
CA PHE A 93 -15.30 -4.37 3.50
C PHE A 93 -14.71 -2.98 3.20
N GLY A 94 -13.49 -2.70 3.60
CA GLY A 94 -12.85 -1.39 3.49
C GLY A 94 -13.34 -0.40 4.54
N ALA A 95 -13.49 0.88 4.16
CA ALA A 95 -13.75 1.97 5.13
C ALA A 95 -15.11 1.86 5.85
N CYS A 96 -16.10 1.15 5.29
CA CYS A 96 -17.37 0.93 5.99
C CYS A 96 -17.22 0.08 7.26
N LEU A 97 -16.16 -0.74 7.36
CA LEU A 97 -15.88 -1.55 8.54
C LEU A 97 -15.43 -0.73 9.75
N ILE A 98 -15.03 0.54 9.58
CA ILE A 98 -14.75 1.40 10.73
C ILE A 98 -15.98 1.53 11.64
N LYS A 99 -17.19 1.37 11.09
CA LYS A 99 -18.45 1.40 11.83
C LYS A 99 -18.74 0.12 12.63
N GLU A 100 -17.95 -0.93 12.40
CA GLU A 100 -18.19 -2.29 12.93
C GLU A 100 -16.94 -2.77 13.74
N PRO A 101 -16.57 -2.06 14.82
CA PRO A 101 -15.31 -2.34 15.54
C PRO A 101 -15.27 -3.74 16.13
N ASP A 102 -16.39 -4.31 16.54
CA ASP A 102 -16.45 -5.67 17.08
C ASP A 102 -16.14 -6.70 16.01
N LEU A 103 -16.77 -6.58 14.85
CA LEU A 103 -16.52 -7.45 13.71
C LEU A 103 -15.06 -7.38 13.25
N VAL A 104 -14.49 -6.18 13.18
CA VAL A 104 -13.07 -6.02 12.79
C VAL A 104 -12.15 -6.65 13.83
N SER A 105 -12.44 -6.50 15.12
CA SER A 105 -11.70 -7.13 16.20
C SER A 105 -11.71 -8.66 16.08
N GLU A 106 -12.89 -9.26 15.85
CA GLU A 106 -13.01 -10.70 15.62
C GLU A 106 -12.21 -11.16 14.40
N CYS A 107 -12.28 -10.41 13.29
CA CYS A 107 -11.51 -10.70 12.08
C CYS A 107 -10.00 -10.69 12.34
N ILE A 108 -9.49 -9.65 12.99
CA ILE A 108 -8.06 -9.54 13.32
C ILE A 108 -7.62 -10.66 14.26
N ASN A 109 -8.42 -10.98 15.27
CA ASN A 109 -8.12 -12.06 16.22
C ASN A 109 -7.98 -13.40 15.50
N GLU A 110 -8.91 -13.74 14.59
CA GLU A 110 -8.85 -14.98 13.80
C GLU A 110 -7.61 -15.01 12.87
N MET A 111 -7.26 -13.87 12.26
CA MET A 111 -6.04 -13.78 11.44
C MET A 111 -4.78 -13.99 12.29
N VAL A 112 -4.66 -13.33 13.43
CA VAL A 112 -3.50 -13.45 14.34
C VAL A 112 -3.33 -14.87 14.87
N ASN A 113 -4.43 -15.56 15.17
CA ASN A 113 -4.39 -16.95 15.64
C ASN A 113 -4.07 -17.96 14.52
N SER A 114 -4.12 -17.55 13.26
CA SER A 114 -3.99 -18.45 12.12
C SER A 114 -2.64 -18.39 11.40
N CYS A 115 -1.82 -17.37 11.64
CA CYS A 115 -0.49 -17.22 11.03
C CYS A 115 0.52 -16.64 12.03
N LYS A 116 1.81 -16.75 11.71
CA LYS A 116 2.92 -16.19 12.50
C LYS A 116 3.43 -14.86 11.98
N ILE A 117 3.12 -14.53 10.71
CA ILE A 117 3.49 -13.23 10.14
C ILE A 117 2.67 -12.11 10.78
N PRO A 118 3.20 -10.87 10.87
CA PRO A 118 2.48 -9.73 11.41
C PRO A 118 1.14 -9.51 10.71
N VAL A 119 0.07 -9.36 11.51
CA VAL A 119 -1.25 -8.92 11.05
C VAL A 119 -1.40 -7.45 11.36
N THR A 120 -1.46 -6.64 10.33
CA THR A 120 -1.51 -5.17 10.42
C THR A 120 -2.80 -4.62 9.84
N ALA A 121 -3.15 -3.37 10.15
CA ALA A 121 -4.37 -2.77 9.64
C ALA A 121 -4.12 -1.39 9.01
N LYS A 122 -4.71 -1.15 7.82
CA LYS A 122 -4.67 0.16 7.18
C LYS A 122 -6.04 0.80 7.21
N THR A 123 -6.20 1.87 7.97
CA THR A 123 -7.47 2.55 8.19
C THR A 123 -7.41 4.04 7.90
N ARG A 124 -8.53 4.72 8.14
CA ARG A 124 -8.65 6.19 8.18
C ARG A 124 -8.95 6.65 9.60
N ILE A 125 -8.84 7.96 9.83
CA ILE A 125 -9.04 8.56 11.15
C ILE A 125 -10.52 8.74 11.52
N GLY A 126 -11.45 8.37 10.64
CA GLY A 126 -12.89 8.49 10.86
C GLY A 126 -13.67 8.25 9.56
N TYR A 127 -14.96 8.47 9.63
CA TYR A 127 -15.90 8.31 8.51
C TYR A 127 -17.06 9.30 8.58
N ASP A 128 -17.56 9.71 7.44
CA ASP A 128 -18.70 10.63 7.28
C ASP A 128 -18.60 11.84 8.25
N ASP A 129 -19.49 11.94 9.24
CA ASP A 129 -19.48 13.02 10.23
C ASP A 129 -18.68 12.66 11.50
N VAL A 130 -18.19 11.42 11.61
CA VAL A 130 -17.38 10.96 12.73
C VAL A 130 -15.91 11.21 12.44
N GLU A 131 -15.36 12.27 13.04
CA GLU A 131 -13.92 12.58 13.08
C GLU A 131 -13.62 12.97 14.55
N ASP A 132 -13.59 11.97 15.38
CA ASP A 132 -13.50 12.07 16.83
C ASP A 132 -12.31 11.24 17.33
N PHE A 133 -11.49 11.83 18.21
CA PHE A 133 -10.29 11.17 18.70
C PHE A 133 -10.61 9.98 19.61
N ASP A 134 -11.59 10.12 20.50
CA ASP A 134 -11.93 9.05 21.45
C ASP A 134 -12.49 7.84 20.70
N TYR A 135 -13.27 8.08 19.64
CA TYR A 135 -13.71 7.01 18.75
C TYR A 135 -12.53 6.32 18.08
N LEU A 136 -11.61 7.08 17.47
CA LEU A 136 -10.42 6.52 16.82
C LEU A 136 -9.57 5.72 17.79
N ASN A 137 -9.28 6.29 18.96
CA ASN A 137 -8.48 5.65 20.00
C ASN A 137 -9.15 4.36 20.51
N SER A 138 -10.45 4.38 20.76
CA SER A 138 -11.22 3.20 21.14
C SER A 138 -11.19 2.12 20.06
N PHE A 139 -11.37 2.51 18.78
CA PHE A 139 -11.30 1.60 17.63
C PHE A 139 -9.92 0.93 17.55
N ILE A 140 -8.83 1.69 17.61
CA ILE A 140 -7.47 1.16 17.54
C ILE A 140 -7.14 0.26 18.75
N ASN A 141 -7.55 0.65 19.98
CA ASN A 141 -7.33 -0.17 21.17
C ASN A 141 -8.08 -1.50 21.12
N LYS A 142 -9.25 -1.55 20.49
CA LYS A 142 -9.98 -2.80 20.25
C LYS A 142 -9.22 -3.73 19.30
N MET A 143 -8.62 -3.19 18.22
CA MET A 143 -7.79 -3.95 17.28
C MET A 143 -6.47 -4.41 17.92
N LYS A 144 -5.88 -3.57 18.80
CA LYS A 144 -4.72 -3.92 19.63
C LYS A 144 -5.01 -5.10 20.54
N ALA A 145 -6.15 -5.09 21.23
CA ALA A 145 -6.60 -6.20 22.08
C ALA A 145 -6.81 -7.50 21.28
N ALA A 146 -7.16 -7.41 19.99
CA ALA A 146 -7.25 -8.54 19.06
C ALA A 146 -5.88 -9.04 18.56
N GLY A 147 -4.78 -8.36 18.89
CA GLY A 147 -3.42 -8.79 18.62
C GLY A 147 -2.68 -8.03 17.50
N SER A 148 -3.32 -7.06 16.81
CA SER A 148 -2.60 -6.20 15.86
C SER A 148 -1.80 -5.12 16.61
N LYS A 149 -0.54 -4.92 16.20
CA LYS A 149 0.35 -3.93 16.83
C LYS A 149 0.76 -2.80 15.89
N THR A 150 0.53 -2.95 14.60
CA THR A 150 0.93 -1.99 13.56
C THR A 150 -0.28 -1.44 12.83
N PHE A 151 -0.42 -0.12 12.80
CA PHE A 151 -1.54 0.58 12.18
C PHE A 151 -1.07 1.64 11.19
N ILE A 152 -1.54 1.57 9.96
CA ILE A 152 -1.30 2.59 8.94
C ILE A 152 -2.52 3.52 8.89
N LEU A 153 -2.34 4.76 9.34
CA LEU A 153 -3.40 5.76 9.44
C LEU A 153 -3.37 6.73 8.26
N HIS A 154 -4.35 6.62 7.35
CA HIS A 154 -4.57 7.71 6.41
C HIS A 154 -5.21 8.88 7.17
N ALA A 155 -4.46 9.98 7.31
CA ALA A 155 -4.83 11.16 8.12
C ALA A 155 -6.01 11.97 7.53
N ARG A 156 -7.00 11.29 6.95
CA ARG A 156 -8.28 11.83 6.46
C ARG A 156 -9.39 10.87 6.83
N LYS A 157 -10.56 11.39 7.18
CA LYS A 157 -11.78 10.57 7.29
C LYS A 157 -12.23 10.06 5.90
N ALA A 158 -13.02 9.01 5.89
CA ALA A 158 -13.68 8.50 4.70
C ALA A 158 -15.07 9.11 4.56
N ILE A 159 -15.38 9.71 3.43
CA ILE A 159 -16.77 10.04 3.08
C ILE A 159 -17.34 8.90 2.26
N LEU A 160 -18.24 8.15 2.87
CA LEU A 160 -18.77 6.90 2.31
C LEU A 160 -19.88 7.15 1.28
N LYS A 161 -20.57 8.29 1.38
CA LYS A 161 -21.62 8.67 0.45
C LYS A 161 -21.26 9.99 -0.25
N GLY A 162 -21.54 10.06 -1.56
CA GLY A 162 -21.41 11.31 -2.33
C GLY A 162 -20.03 11.57 -2.94
N LEU A 163 -18.94 10.94 -2.46
CA LEU A 163 -17.61 11.12 -3.03
C LEU A 163 -17.08 9.86 -3.70
N SER A 164 -16.39 10.05 -4.83
CA SER A 164 -15.58 8.99 -5.45
C SER A 164 -14.32 8.69 -4.62
N PRO A 165 -13.67 7.52 -4.82
CA PRO A 165 -12.39 7.21 -4.18
C PRO A 165 -11.33 8.30 -4.41
N LYS A 166 -11.24 8.85 -5.63
CA LYS A 166 -10.31 9.93 -5.98
C LYS A 166 -10.60 11.22 -5.21
N GLN A 167 -11.87 11.59 -5.07
CA GLN A 167 -12.29 12.75 -4.28
C GLN A 167 -12.00 12.56 -2.79
N ASN A 168 -12.17 11.36 -2.26
CA ASN A 168 -11.82 10.99 -0.89
C ASN A 168 -10.32 11.13 -0.55
N LEU A 169 -9.45 11.25 -1.55
CA LEU A 169 -8.02 11.50 -1.36
C LEU A 169 -7.67 12.99 -1.25
N ASN A 170 -8.60 13.89 -1.60
CA ASN A 170 -8.30 15.32 -1.71
C ASN A 170 -9.27 16.20 -0.92
N ILE A 171 -10.57 15.88 -0.90
CA ILE A 171 -11.61 16.75 -0.33
C ILE A 171 -11.60 16.74 1.21
N PRO A 172 -11.64 15.56 1.91
CA PRO A 172 -11.51 15.59 3.36
C PRO A 172 -10.14 16.18 3.75
N LYS A 173 -10.12 17.07 4.74
CA LYS A 173 -8.88 17.70 5.22
C LYS A 173 -7.94 16.66 5.86
N LEU A 174 -6.65 16.91 5.76
CA LEU A 174 -5.63 16.16 6.50
C LEU A 174 -5.63 16.61 7.97
N ASN A 175 -5.64 15.63 8.87
CA ASN A 175 -5.57 15.84 10.30
C ASN A 175 -4.41 15.01 10.89
N TYR A 176 -3.18 15.44 10.63
CA TYR A 176 -1.98 14.82 11.20
C TYR A 176 -1.92 14.88 12.74
N PRO A 177 -2.33 16.00 13.39
CA PRO A 177 -2.34 16.07 14.86
C PRO A 177 -3.07 14.91 15.53
N MET A 178 -4.19 14.46 14.96
CA MET A 178 -4.94 13.31 15.50
C MET A 178 -4.10 12.01 15.48
N VAL A 179 -3.31 11.80 14.41
CA VAL A 179 -2.43 10.63 14.29
C VAL A 179 -1.27 10.73 15.29
N TYR A 180 -0.70 11.91 15.48
CA TYR A 180 0.37 12.13 16.47
C TYR A 180 -0.12 11.92 17.89
N GLN A 181 -1.34 12.41 18.21
CA GLN A 181 -1.97 12.19 19.49
C GLN A 181 -2.18 10.69 19.73
N LEU A 182 -2.67 9.95 18.72
CA LEU A 182 -2.84 8.50 18.84
C LEU A 182 -1.51 7.79 19.16
N LYS A 183 -0.41 8.16 18.49
CA LYS A 183 0.92 7.59 18.80
C LYS A 183 1.36 7.92 20.21
N LYS A 184 1.17 9.17 20.66
CA LYS A 184 1.54 9.62 22.00
C LYS A 184 0.80 8.85 23.10
N GLU A 185 -0.49 8.57 22.88
CA GLU A 185 -1.32 7.84 23.85
C GLU A 185 -1.15 6.32 23.77
N ASN A 186 -0.59 5.81 22.66
CA ASN A 186 -0.32 4.39 22.47
C ASN A 186 1.16 4.16 22.08
N PRO A 187 2.11 4.44 22.99
CA PRO A 187 3.55 4.39 22.65
C PRO A 187 4.05 2.98 22.29
N ASP A 188 3.35 1.94 22.72
CA ASP A 188 3.64 0.53 22.44
C ASP A 188 3.12 0.04 21.07
N LEU A 189 2.31 0.85 20.38
CA LEU A 189 1.87 0.56 19.02
C LEU A 189 2.82 1.16 17.98
N GLU A 190 2.99 0.47 16.86
CA GLU A 190 3.64 1.00 15.68
C GLU A 190 2.60 1.77 14.83
N ILE A 191 2.72 3.09 14.81
CA ILE A 191 1.82 3.98 14.08
C ILE A 191 2.53 4.55 12.86
N ILE A 192 2.03 4.19 11.69
CA ILE A 192 2.54 4.61 10.39
C ILE A 192 1.58 5.66 9.80
N ILE A 193 2.06 6.88 9.61
CA ILE A 193 1.25 7.96 9.07
C ILE A 193 1.19 7.91 7.53
N ASN A 194 0.03 8.23 6.98
CA ASN A 194 -0.19 8.24 5.53
C ASN A 194 -1.09 9.42 5.13
N GLY A 195 -0.91 9.93 3.93
CA GLY A 195 -1.78 10.93 3.30
C GLY A 195 -1.08 12.25 2.98
N GLY A 196 -1.02 12.62 1.70
CA GLY A 196 -0.50 13.91 1.22
C GLY A 196 1.01 14.10 1.30
N ILE A 197 1.76 13.11 1.77
CA ILE A 197 3.21 13.19 1.99
C ILE A 197 3.94 12.98 0.66
N SER A 198 4.90 13.88 0.35
CA SER A 198 5.61 13.82 -0.93
C SER A 198 7.07 14.30 -0.86
N LYS A 199 7.46 15.05 0.16
CA LYS A 199 8.80 15.61 0.31
C LYS A 199 9.57 14.90 1.40
N ILE A 200 10.89 14.81 1.24
CA ILE A 200 11.83 14.25 2.25
C ILE A 200 11.68 14.96 3.60
N GLU A 201 11.55 16.26 3.58
CA GLU A 201 11.39 17.06 4.79
C GLU A 201 10.11 16.69 5.56
N ASP A 202 8.99 16.48 4.85
CA ASP A 202 7.74 16.01 5.45
C ASP A 202 7.94 14.64 6.09
N ILE A 203 8.63 13.71 5.40
CA ILE A 203 8.96 12.37 5.91
C ILE A 203 9.75 12.48 7.23
N ARG A 204 10.82 13.27 7.24
CA ARG A 204 11.65 13.49 8.44
C ARG A 204 10.84 14.07 9.60
N ASN A 205 9.94 15.01 9.33
CA ASN A 205 9.10 15.62 10.36
C ASN A 205 8.08 14.64 10.93
N HIS A 206 7.47 13.82 10.09
CA HIS A 206 6.54 12.78 10.54
C HIS A 206 7.26 11.69 11.36
N LEU A 207 8.46 11.29 10.98
CA LEU A 207 9.26 10.28 11.69
C LEU A 207 9.71 10.73 13.10
N LYS A 208 9.64 12.03 13.43
CA LYS A 208 9.86 12.51 14.81
C LYS A 208 8.67 12.20 15.74
N LEU A 209 7.50 11.92 15.18
CA LEU A 209 6.22 11.83 15.89
C LEU A 209 5.47 10.50 15.68
N CYS A 210 5.89 9.72 14.68
CA CYS A 210 5.34 8.42 14.31
C CYS A 210 6.48 7.44 14.00
N ASP A 211 6.17 6.15 14.02
CA ASP A 211 7.17 5.08 13.81
C ASP A 211 7.50 4.88 12.32
N GLY A 212 6.61 5.29 11.42
CA GLY A 212 6.79 5.14 10.00
C GLY A 212 5.95 6.09 9.18
N VAL A 213 6.26 6.14 7.88
CA VAL A 213 5.55 6.95 6.88
C VAL A 213 5.22 6.08 5.67
N MET A 214 3.94 6.01 5.31
CA MET A 214 3.52 5.36 4.07
C MET A 214 3.24 6.40 3.00
N ILE A 215 3.88 6.24 1.84
CA ILE A 215 3.74 7.13 0.69
C ILE A 215 3.07 6.35 -0.46
N GLY A 216 2.17 6.99 -1.17
CA GLY A 216 1.47 6.35 -2.29
C GLY A 216 1.68 7.11 -3.59
N ARG A 217 0.74 7.97 -3.95
CA ARG A 217 0.66 8.64 -5.26
C ARG A 217 1.92 9.38 -5.70
N SER A 218 2.64 10.01 -4.79
CA SER A 218 3.86 10.75 -5.12
C SER A 218 4.98 9.81 -5.59
N ILE A 219 5.11 8.61 -4.99
CA ILE A 219 6.05 7.60 -5.45
C ILE A 219 5.65 7.07 -6.83
N TYR A 220 4.37 6.76 -7.06
CA TYR A 220 3.91 6.30 -8.37
C TYR A 220 4.13 7.34 -9.48
N GLN A 221 4.04 8.64 -9.16
CA GLN A 221 4.28 9.74 -10.09
C GLN A 221 5.76 10.06 -10.30
N ASN A 222 6.58 9.85 -9.28
CA ASN A 222 8.03 10.07 -9.27
C ASN A 222 8.73 8.93 -8.53
N PRO A 223 8.81 7.73 -9.12
CA PRO A 223 9.37 6.55 -8.44
C PRO A 223 10.85 6.73 -8.07
N TYR A 224 11.60 7.51 -8.82
CA TYR A 224 13.01 7.74 -8.54
C TYR A 224 13.28 8.52 -7.24
N SER A 225 12.26 9.14 -6.64
CA SER A 225 12.37 9.72 -5.29
C SER A 225 12.66 8.67 -4.21
N LEU A 226 12.44 7.37 -4.48
CA LEU A 226 12.87 6.29 -3.59
C LEU A 226 14.38 6.24 -3.39
N VAL A 227 15.18 6.58 -4.40
CA VAL A 227 16.64 6.65 -4.28
C VAL A 227 17.05 7.73 -3.27
N GLU A 228 16.36 8.88 -3.28
CA GLU A 228 16.57 9.92 -2.29
C GLU A 228 16.13 9.48 -0.88
N ILE A 229 15.01 8.78 -0.76
CA ILE A 229 14.53 8.21 0.50
C ILE A 229 15.53 7.20 1.05
N GLU A 230 16.07 6.30 0.21
CA GLU A 230 17.10 5.35 0.61
C GLU A 230 18.33 6.06 1.20
N LYS A 231 18.81 7.08 0.52
CA LYS A 231 19.95 7.86 0.98
C LYS A 231 19.69 8.63 2.27
N GLU A 232 18.56 9.36 2.33
CA GLU A 232 18.30 10.36 3.34
C GLU A 232 17.61 9.83 4.61
N ILE A 233 16.91 8.70 4.50
CA ILE A 233 16.16 8.09 5.61
C ILE A 233 16.84 6.81 6.08
N PHE A 234 17.28 5.96 5.14
CA PHE A 234 17.94 4.70 5.49
C PHE A 234 19.47 4.78 5.54
N ASN A 235 20.05 5.96 5.21
CA ASN A 235 21.49 6.21 5.21
C ASN A 235 22.28 5.21 4.33
N THR A 236 21.68 4.77 3.23
CA THR A 236 22.35 3.86 2.30
C THR A 236 23.30 4.61 1.38
N LYS A 237 24.39 3.95 0.97
CA LYS A 237 25.32 4.48 -0.03
C LYS A 237 24.88 4.12 -1.46
N ASP A 238 24.01 3.16 -1.61
CA ASP A 238 23.47 2.72 -2.90
C ASP A 238 22.56 3.80 -3.48
N SER A 239 22.94 4.31 -4.63
CA SER A 239 22.17 5.32 -5.37
C SER A 239 22.24 4.97 -6.85
N PRO A 240 21.45 3.98 -7.31
CA PRO A 240 21.48 3.54 -8.71
C PRO A 240 21.11 4.71 -9.62
N ALA A 241 21.86 4.89 -10.71
CA ALA A 241 21.51 5.85 -11.74
C ALA A 241 20.21 5.42 -12.45
N ARG A 242 19.49 6.37 -13.07
CA ARG A 242 18.25 6.02 -13.79
C ARG A 242 18.51 5.05 -14.95
N GLU A 243 19.67 5.17 -15.56
CA GLU A 243 20.14 4.29 -16.63
C GLU A 243 20.31 2.86 -16.14
N GLU A 244 20.93 2.66 -14.97
CA GLU A 244 21.09 1.34 -14.33
C GLU A 244 19.72 0.73 -13.96
N VAL A 245 18.79 1.57 -13.47
CA VAL A 245 17.40 1.12 -13.19
C VAL A 245 16.71 0.69 -14.48
N ALA A 246 16.90 1.45 -15.57
CA ALA A 246 16.30 1.13 -16.86
C ALA A 246 16.88 -0.15 -17.48
N GLU A 247 18.19 -0.38 -17.36
CA GLU A 247 18.87 -1.61 -17.83
C GLU A 247 18.33 -2.85 -17.10
N LYS A 248 18.30 -2.83 -15.75
CA LYS A 248 17.75 -3.92 -14.94
C LYS A 248 16.26 -4.17 -15.20
N LEU A 249 15.52 -3.10 -15.48
CA LEU A 249 14.12 -3.21 -15.86
C LEU A 249 13.96 -3.87 -17.23
N LEU A 250 14.87 -3.60 -18.18
CA LEU A 250 14.86 -4.24 -19.49
C LEU A 250 15.09 -5.75 -19.37
N GLU A 251 16.06 -6.19 -18.57
CA GLU A 251 16.29 -7.61 -18.27
C GLU A 251 15.02 -8.28 -17.69
N TYR A 252 14.36 -7.60 -16.76
CA TYR A 252 13.07 -8.06 -16.21
C TYR A 252 12.00 -8.15 -17.29
N LEU A 253 11.86 -7.11 -18.11
CA LEU A 253 10.89 -7.07 -19.21
C LEU A 253 11.08 -8.24 -20.17
N GLU A 254 12.32 -8.51 -20.59
CA GLU A 254 12.64 -9.63 -21.50
C GLU A 254 12.26 -10.98 -20.89
N ARG A 255 12.52 -11.16 -19.58
CA ARG A 255 12.12 -12.37 -18.84
C ARG A 255 10.60 -12.53 -18.82
N GLU A 256 9.88 -11.50 -18.46
CA GLU A 256 8.43 -11.52 -18.32
C GLU A 256 7.70 -11.68 -19.67
N VAL A 257 8.22 -11.08 -20.73
CA VAL A 257 7.67 -11.23 -22.10
C VAL A 257 7.81 -12.68 -22.58
N LYS A 258 8.95 -13.34 -22.28
CA LYS A 258 9.12 -14.77 -22.58
C LYS A 258 8.10 -15.66 -21.83
N LEU A 259 7.61 -15.19 -20.69
CA LEU A 259 6.55 -15.85 -19.91
C LEU A 259 5.13 -15.45 -20.36
N GLY A 260 4.99 -14.62 -21.40
CA GLY A 260 3.71 -14.23 -21.98
C GLY A 260 3.13 -12.93 -21.39
N THR A 261 3.88 -12.20 -20.55
CA THR A 261 3.43 -10.90 -20.04
C THR A 261 3.49 -9.85 -21.17
N LYS A 262 2.45 -9.07 -21.33
CA LYS A 262 2.42 -7.98 -22.30
C LYS A 262 3.32 -6.82 -21.85
N VAL A 263 4.05 -6.23 -22.80
CA VAL A 263 4.97 -5.10 -22.55
C VAL A 263 4.30 -3.94 -21.83
N ASN A 264 3.07 -3.59 -22.23
CA ASN A 264 2.32 -2.48 -21.65
C ASN A 264 1.98 -2.68 -20.16
N HIS A 265 1.83 -3.92 -19.67
CA HIS A 265 1.57 -4.21 -18.28
C HIS A 265 2.75 -3.79 -17.37
N ILE A 266 3.97 -3.85 -17.89
CA ILE A 266 5.20 -3.49 -17.18
C ILE A 266 5.51 -2.00 -17.40
N MET A 267 5.57 -1.58 -18.66
CA MET A 267 6.06 -0.25 -19.01
C MET A 267 5.15 0.89 -18.57
N ARG A 268 3.87 0.64 -18.32
CA ARG A 268 2.94 1.65 -17.77
C ARG A 268 3.40 2.23 -16.43
N HIS A 269 4.16 1.49 -15.64
CA HIS A 269 4.65 1.91 -14.33
C HIS A 269 5.88 2.82 -14.42
N THR A 270 6.58 2.81 -15.57
CA THR A 270 7.86 3.50 -15.75
C THR A 270 7.74 4.95 -16.20
N VAL A 271 6.52 5.41 -16.48
CA VAL A 271 6.21 6.75 -17.01
C VAL A 271 6.84 7.88 -16.15
N GLY A 272 6.98 7.64 -14.85
CA GLY A 272 7.55 8.58 -13.88
C GLY A 272 9.07 8.52 -13.71
N LEU A 273 9.78 7.54 -14.32
CA LEU A 273 11.22 7.31 -14.07
C LEU A 273 12.07 8.57 -14.30
N TYR A 274 11.80 9.31 -15.35
CA TYR A 274 12.51 10.55 -15.68
C TYR A 274 11.77 11.81 -15.24
N HIS A 275 10.92 11.72 -14.20
CA HIS A 275 10.21 12.89 -13.67
C HIS A 275 11.20 13.99 -13.28
N GLY A 276 10.92 15.24 -13.69
CA GLY A 276 11.75 16.41 -13.40
C GLY A 276 13.06 16.52 -14.20
N GLN A 277 13.36 15.56 -15.08
CA GLN A 277 14.56 15.58 -15.93
C GLN A 277 14.30 16.20 -17.31
N ILE A 278 15.37 16.73 -17.91
CA ILE A 278 15.37 17.10 -19.34
C ILE A 278 15.05 15.84 -20.14
N GLY A 279 14.14 15.92 -21.10
CA GLY A 279 13.70 14.76 -21.88
C GLY A 279 12.51 13.99 -21.29
N SER A 280 12.04 14.30 -20.07
CA SER A 280 10.88 13.63 -19.45
C SER A 280 9.62 13.60 -20.33
N LYS A 281 9.37 14.67 -21.10
CA LYS A 281 8.24 14.73 -22.05
C LYS A 281 8.44 13.77 -23.23
N ALA A 282 9.68 13.67 -23.74
CA ALA A 282 10.01 12.75 -24.83
C ALA A 282 9.85 11.29 -24.38
N TRP A 283 10.32 10.95 -23.18
CA TRP A 283 10.12 9.63 -22.56
C TRP A 283 8.64 9.25 -22.48
N LYS A 284 7.80 10.13 -21.92
CA LYS A 284 6.36 9.88 -21.80
C LYS A 284 5.69 9.69 -23.16
N ARG A 285 6.05 10.51 -24.14
CA ARG A 285 5.53 10.41 -25.49
C ARG A 285 5.97 9.09 -26.15
N TYR A 286 7.26 8.74 -26.05
CA TYR A 286 7.79 7.50 -26.60
C TYR A 286 7.04 6.27 -26.04
N LEU A 287 6.81 6.22 -24.71
CA LEU A 287 6.04 5.16 -24.09
C LEU A 287 4.59 5.13 -24.61
N SER A 288 3.92 6.29 -24.64
CA SER A 288 2.53 6.39 -25.13
C SER A 288 2.39 5.87 -26.54
N ASP A 289 3.32 6.25 -27.43
CA ASP A 289 3.26 5.91 -28.85
C ASP A 289 3.61 4.42 -29.13
N ASN A 290 4.42 3.80 -28.27
CA ASN A 290 4.96 2.46 -28.50
C ASN A 290 4.34 1.36 -27.62
N MET A 291 3.77 1.69 -26.47
CA MET A 291 3.12 0.68 -25.60
C MET A 291 1.89 0.02 -26.25
N MET A 292 1.20 0.73 -27.13
CA MET A 292 0.02 0.23 -27.85
C MET A 292 0.34 -0.43 -29.18
N ALA A 293 1.53 -0.17 -29.76
CA ALA A 293 1.88 -0.59 -31.13
C ALA A 293 2.36 -2.04 -31.27
N ARG A 294 2.57 -2.77 -30.15
CA ARG A 294 3.14 -4.13 -30.17
C ARG A 294 2.17 -5.25 -29.78
N ASP A 295 0.89 -4.96 -29.70
CA ASP A 295 -0.17 -5.97 -29.52
C ASP A 295 -0.83 -6.41 -30.85
N SER A 296 -0.23 -6.02 -32.01
CA SER A 296 -0.67 -6.46 -33.36
C SER A 296 0.29 -7.46 -33.95
#